data_5da3789c3198df3dd7ca00fb3fce6884
#
_entry.id   5da3789c3198df3dd7ca00fb3fce6884
#
_cell.length_a   1.000
_cell.length_b   1.000
_cell.length_c   1.000
_cell.angle_alpha   90.00
_cell.angle_beta   90.00
_cell.angle_gamma   90.00
#
_symmetry.space_group_name_H-M   'P 1'
#
loop_
_entity.id
_entity.type
_entity.pdbx_description
1 polymer ?
#
loop_
_entity_poly.entity_id
_entity_poly.type
_entity_poly.pdbx_seq_one_letter_code
_entity_poly.pdbx_strand_id
1 'polypeptide(L)'
;LINKIAKSIDRILAKHNLIVKPSALSRNDKFWDYIENNKDDIQNISFTLITPNMSNISAKLSEQIKQNAKKTKASETNFSIKAEKGASLLIDRENELIGSMIEYISDGGGSASITARGVSAKFKTDDYQLSIAINELQFKDLSTVLERIRRKVHGEKK
;
A
#
# COMPACT_ATOMS: atom_id res chain seq x y z
N LEU A 1 -2.64 3.70 -20.03
CA LEU A 1 -1.23 4.10 -20.21
C LEU A 1 -0.29 3.20 -19.41
N ILE A 2 -0.47 3.06 -18.09
CA ILE A 2 0.39 2.27 -17.18
C ILE A 2 0.57 0.82 -17.67
N ASN A 3 -0.52 0.15 -18.04
CA ASN A 3 -0.46 -1.22 -18.55
C ASN A 3 0.30 -1.36 -19.89
N LYS A 4 0.30 -0.31 -20.74
CA LYS A 4 1.10 -0.30 -21.97
C LYS A 4 2.59 -0.16 -21.65
N ILE A 5 2.94 0.72 -20.71
CA ILE A 5 4.32 0.91 -20.25
C ILE A 5 4.84 -0.38 -19.59
N ALA A 6 4.05 -0.96 -18.67
CA ALA A 6 4.40 -2.23 -18.01
C ALA A 6 4.68 -3.34 -19.04
N LYS A 7 3.79 -3.54 -20.02
CA LYS A 7 3.98 -4.52 -21.09
C LYS A 7 5.24 -4.28 -21.94
N SER A 8 5.62 -3.02 -22.16
CA SER A 8 6.84 -2.67 -22.89
C SER A 8 8.09 -3.02 -22.08
N ILE A 9 8.07 -2.73 -20.78
CA ILE A 9 9.15 -3.07 -19.85
C ILE A 9 9.24 -4.58 -19.67
N ASP A 10 8.12 -5.30 -19.50
CA ASP A 10 8.08 -6.76 -19.42
C ASP A 10 8.75 -7.43 -20.60
N ARG A 11 8.55 -6.90 -21.81
CA ARG A 11 9.18 -7.43 -23.03
C ARG A 11 10.70 -7.32 -22.99
N ILE A 12 11.23 -6.27 -22.35
CA ILE A 12 12.67 -6.07 -22.18
C ILE A 12 13.21 -6.99 -21.09
N LEU A 13 12.50 -7.12 -19.98
CA LEU A 13 12.93 -7.86 -18.79
C LEU A 13 12.65 -9.37 -18.86
N ALA A 14 11.78 -9.82 -19.76
CA ALA A 14 11.49 -11.25 -19.95
C ALA A 14 12.74 -12.09 -20.25
N LYS A 15 13.75 -11.49 -20.90
CA LYS A 15 15.05 -12.14 -21.13
C LYS A 15 15.82 -12.45 -19.84
N HIS A 16 15.46 -11.81 -18.75
CA HIS A 16 16.08 -11.97 -17.42
C HIS A 16 15.14 -12.67 -16.42
N ASN A 17 14.04 -13.27 -16.88
CA ASN A 17 12.99 -13.87 -16.03
C ASN A 17 12.41 -12.90 -15.01
N LEU A 18 12.36 -11.61 -15.34
CA LEU A 18 11.78 -10.57 -14.51
C LEU A 18 10.41 -10.16 -15.05
N ILE A 19 9.48 -9.90 -14.16
CA ILE A 19 8.11 -9.44 -14.47
C ILE A 19 7.86 -8.12 -13.77
N VAL A 20 7.31 -7.13 -14.49
CA VAL A 20 6.88 -5.86 -13.92
C VAL A 20 5.42 -5.95 -13.51
N LYS A 21 5.16 -5.80 -12.22
CA LYS A 21 3.80 -5.65 -11.68
C LYS A 21 3.64 -4.21 -11.20
N PRO A 22 2.98 -3.33 -11.97
CA PRO A 22 2.70 -1.98 -11.52
C PRO A 22 1.74 -2.03 -10.34
N SER A 23 2.05 -1.30 -9.28
CA SER A 23 1.18 -1.14 -8.12
C SER A 23 0.99 0.35 -7.83
N ALA A 24 -0.21 0.73 -7.41
CA ALA A 24 -0.50 2.08 -7.02
C ALA A 24 0.03 2.34 -5.60
N LEU A 25 0.59 3.54 -5.40
CA LEU A 25 0.90 4.01 -4.06
C LEU A 25 -0.37 4.49 -3.39
N SER A 26 -0.55 4.16 -2.11
CA SER A 26 -1.71 4.62 -1.34
C SER A 26 -1.29 5.61 -0.25
N ARG A 27 -2.28 6.36 0.26
CA ARG A 27 -2.08 7.35 1.31
C ARG A 27 -2.25 6.71 2.69
N ASN A 28 -1.14 6.51 3.41
CA ASN A 28 -1.16 5.94 4.75
C ASN A 28 -1.82 6.86 5.80
N ASP A 29 -1.75 8.20 5.60
CA ASP A 29 -2.44 9.17 6.45
C ASP A 29 -3.95 8.91 6.49
N LYS A 30 -4.56 8.54 5.37
CA LYS A 30 -6.00 8.24 5.30
C LYS A 30 -6.41 7.00 6.08
N PHE A 31 -5.53 6.01 6.16
CA PHE A 31 -5.75 4.85 7.01
C PHE A 31 -5.82 5.25 8.49
N TRP A 32 -4.84 6.02 8.95
CA TRP A 32 -4.77 6.47 10.32
C TRP A 32 -5.87 7.47 10.68
N ASP A 33 -6.20 8.40 9.77
CA ASP A 33 -7.36 9.31 9.94
C ASP A 33 -8.65 8.51 10.16
N TYR A 34 -8.85 7.41 9.40
CA TYR A 34 -10.04 6.57 9.57
C TYR A 34 -10.04 5.84 10.92
N ILE A 35 -8.89 5.31 11.36
CA ILE A 35 -8.74 4.67 12.68
C ILE A 35 -9.08 5.67 13.80
N GLU A 36 -8.49 6.86 13.76
CA GLU A 36 -8.69 7.89 14.79
C GLU A 36 -10.16 8.35 14.88
N ASN A 37 -10.80 8.52 13.72
CA ASN A 37 -12.20 8.95 13.66
C ASN A 37 -13.21 7.86 14.10
N ASN A 38 -12.81 6.59 14.12
CA ASN A 38 -13.69 5.46 14.44
C ASN A 38 -13.10 4.54 15.52
N LYS A 39 -12.20 5.04 16.37
CA LYS A 39 -11.38 4.26 17.31
C LYS A 39 -12.18 3.31 18.21
N ASP A 40 -13.39 3.72 18.61
CA ASP A 40 -14.24 2.96 19.52
C ASP A 40 -15.17 1.98 18.80
N ASP A 41 -15.13 1.95 17.46
CA ASP A 41 -16.06 1.18 16.62
C ASP A 41 -15.37 0.22 15.62
N ILE A 42 -14.04 0.17 15.61
CA ILE A 42 -13.30 -0.71 14.70
C ILE A 42 -13.61 -2.18 15.00
N GLN A 43 -14.18 -2.90 14.04
CA GLN A 43 -14.59 -4.30 14.19
C GLN A 43 -13.62 -5.29 13.53
N ASN A 44 -13.05 -4.90 12.40
CA ASN A 44 -12.13 -5.75 11.68
C ASN A 44 -11.16 -4.93 10.84
N ILE A 45 -9.91 -5.36 10.80
CA ILE A 45 -8.90 -4.89 9.86
C ILE A 45 -8.35 -6.10 9.11
N SER A 46 -8.26 -5.97 7.80
CA SER A 46 -7.69 -7.01 6.94
C SER A 46 -6.62 -6.41 6.05
N PHE A 47 -5.49 -7.08 5.96
CA PHE A 47 -4.35 -6.76 5.14
C PHE A 47 -4.13 -7.83 4.10
N THR A 48 -3.92 -7.45 2.86
CA THR A 48 -3.47 -8.31 1.77
C THR A 48 -2.08 -7.84 1.39
N LEU A 49 -1.06 -8.64 1.70
CA LEU A 49 0.35 -8.31 1.47
C LEU A 49 0.86 -9.14 0.30
N ILE A 50 1.36 -8.47 -0.74
CA ILE A 50 1.96 -9.11 -1.91
C ILE A 50 3.42 -9.37 -1.60
N THR A 51 3.89 -10.60 -1.79
CA THR A 51 5.30 -10.96 -1.54
C THR A 51 6.21 -10.12 -2.43
N PRO A 52 7.15 -9.35 -1.86
CA PRO A 52 7.96 -8.41 -2.62
C PRO A 52 9.02 -9.14 -3.45
N ASN A 53 9.17 -8.68 -4.69
CA ASN A 53 10.32 -9.04 -5.52
C ASN A 53 11.50 -8.05 -5.39
N MET A 54 11.34 -6.97 -4.62
CA MET A 54 12.31 -5.89 -4.46
C MET A 54 12.74 -5.72 -3.01
N SER A 55 14.04 -5.68 -2.75
CA SER A 55 14.64 -5.65 -1.43
C SER A 55 14.33 -4.37 -0.64
N ASN A 56 14.24 -3.22 -1.31
CA ASN A 56 13.99 -1.92 -0.67
C ASN A 56 12.58 -1.78 -0.08
N ILE A 57 11.56 -2.36 -0.73
CA ILE A 57 10.20 -2.36 -0.21
C ILE A 57 10.07 -3.37 0.95
N SER A 58 10.76 -4.50 0.84
CA SER A 58 10.70 -5.54 1.87
C SER A 58 11.34 -5.13 3.20
N ALA A 59 12.20 -4.09 3.22
CA ALA A 59 12.82 -3.62 4.46
C ALA A 59 11.80 -3.13 5.51
N LYS A 60 10.65 -2.64 5.07
CA LYS A 60 9.59 -2.11 5.93
C LYS A 60 8.70 -3.19 6.57
N LEU A 61 8.64 -4.37 6.00
CA LEU A 61 7.81 -5.46 6.49
C LEU A 61 8.56 -6.26 7.57
N SER A 62 7.84 -6.73 8.60
CA SER A 62 8.46 -7.52 9.67
C SER A 62 9.16 -8.77 9.11
N GLU A 63 10.29 -9.11 9.70
CA GLU A 63 11.13 -10.22 9.22
C GLU A 63 10.39 -11.57 9.27
N GLN A 64 9.52 -11.76 10.27
CA GLN A 64 8.72 -12.98 10.40
C GLN A 64 7.76 -13.17 9.23
N ILE A 65 7.08 -12.10 8.79
CA ILE A 65 6.18 -12.16 7.63
C ILE A 65 6.96 -12.49 6.36
N LYS A 66 8.12 -11.84 6.15
CA LYS A 66 9.00 -12.11 5.00
C LYS A 66 9.48 -13.56 4.96
N GLN A 67 9.99 -14.05 6.09
CA GLN A 67 10.49 -15.41 6.20
C GLN A 67 9.39 -16.45 5.97
N ASN A 68 8.20 -16.21 6.51
CA ASN A 68 7.06 -17.08 6.27
C ASN A 68 6.66 -17.12 4.80
N ALA A 69 6.49 -15.97 4.18
CA ALA A 69 6.17 -15.88 2.74
C ALA A 69 7.25 -16.58 1.87
N LYS A 70 8.54 -16.40 2.19
CA LYS A 70 9.64 -17.05 1.49
C LYS A 70 9.64 -18.58 1.67
N LYS A 71 9.46 -19.07 2.91
CA LYS A 71 9.42 -20.51 3.20
C LYS A 71 8.24 -21.20 2.54
N THR A 72 7.08 -20.57 2.53
CA THR A 72 5.85 -21.11 1.94
C THR A 72 5.75 -20.86 0.43
N LYS A 73 6.67 -20.07 -0.16
CA LYS A 73 6.60 -19.59 -1.55
C LYS A 73 5.28 -18.89 -1.86
N ALA A 74 4.72 -18.21 -0.86
CA ALA A 74 3.47 -17.48 -1.00
C ALA A 74 3.67 -16.25 -1.88
N SER A 75 2.80 -16.06 -2.87
CA SER A 75 2.74 -14.83 -3.66
C SER A 75 1.97 -13.72 -2.94
N GLU A 76 1.12 -14.10 -2.00
CA GLU A 76 0.25 -13.22 -1.23
C GLU A 76 0.06 -13.79 0.18
N THR A 77 -0.03 -12.90 1.17
CA THR A 77 -0.34 -13.26 2.56
C THR A 77 -1.49 -12.39 3.04
N ASN A 78 -2.54 -13.02 3.54
CA ASN A 78 -3.68 -12.34 4.14
C ASN A 78 -3.57 -12.38 5.66
N PHE A 79 -3.70 -11.21 6.28
CA PHE A 79 -3.69 -11.05 7.72
C PHE A 79 -4.96 -10.32 8.16
N SER A 80 -5.71 -10.87 9.10
CA SER A 80 -6.95 -10.28 9.58
C SER A 80 -7.02 -10.29 11.09
N ILE A 81 -7.42 -9.16 11.66
CA ILE A 81 -7.65 -8.98 13.09
C ILE A 81 -9.12 -8.61 13.24
N LYS A 82 -9.83 -9.35 14.09
CA LYS A 82 -11.25 -9.14 14.34
C LYS A 82 -11.51 -8.93 15.83
N ALA A 83 -12.35 -7.95 16.14
CA ALA A 83 -12.77 -7.71 17.52
C ALA A 83 -13.57 -8.89 18.09
N GLU A 84 -13.49 -9.08 19.39
CA GLU A 84 -14.40 -9.97 20.12
C GLU A 84 -15.83 -9.47 20.02
N LYS A 85 -16.78 -10.38 20.25
CA LYS A 85 -18.21 -10.02 20.21
C LYS A 85 -18.54 -8.93 21.22
N GLY A 86 -19.03 -7.80 20.72
CA GLY A 86 -19.39 -6.64 21.54
C GLY A 86 -18.24 -5.69 21.84
N ALA A 87 -17.00 -6.04 21.53
CA ALA A 87 -15.83 -5.18 21.69
C ALA A 87 -15.48 -4.41 20.40
N SER A 88 -14.46 -3.58 20.48
CA SER A 88 -13.81 -2.90 19.36
C SER A 88 -12.31 -3.13 19.43
N LEU A 89 -11.64 -3.10 18.28
CA LEU A 89 -10.20 -3.22 18.22
C LEU A 89 -9.54 -1.94 18.73
N LEU A 90 -8.57 -2.08 19.63
CA LEU A 90 -7.72 -0.99 20.11
C LEU A 90 -6.49 -0.94 19.20
N ILE A 91 -6.45 0.06 18.33
CA ILE A 91 -5.37 0.24 17.35
C ILE A 91 -4.89 1.66 17.40
N ASP A 92 -3.59 1.81 17.53
CA ASP A 92 -2.90 3.10 17.52
C ASP A 92 -1.69 3.07 16.57
N ARG A 93 -1.08 4.24 16.41
CA ARG A 93 0.11 4.41 15.55
C ARG A 93 1.37 3.78 16.14
N GLU A 94 1.39 3.45 17.43
CA GLU A 94 2.53 2.84 18.12
C GLU A 94 2.59 1.33 17.88
N ASN A 95 1.53 0.75 17.30
CA ASN A 95 1.52 -0.65 16.94
C ASN A 95 2.47 -0.93 15.76
N GLU A 96 3.69 -1.35 16.08
CA GLU A 96 4.77 -1.58 15.10
C GLU A 96 4.36 -2.56 13.99
N LEU A 97 3.61 -3.61 14.30
CA LEU A 97 3.19 -4.60 13.31
C LEU A 97 2.24 -3.98 12.29
N ILE A 98 1.20 -3.28 12.76
CA ILE A 98 0.22 -2.62 11.89
C ILE A 98 0.90 -1.47 11.13
N GLY A 99 1.71 -0.67 11.81
CA GLY A 99 2.49 0.41 11.22
C GLY A 99 3.34 -0.08 10.05
N SER A 100 4.12 -1.15 10.26
CA SER A 100 4.97 -1.73 9.21
C SER A 100 4.18 -2.26 8.01
N MET A 101 3.01 -2.89 8.25
CA MET A 101 2.14 -3.35 7.17
C MET A 101 1.55 -2.19 6.37
N ILE A 102 1.13 -1.12 7.03
CA ILE A 102 0.57 0.07 6.36
C ILE A 102 1.64 0.82 5.57
N GLU A 103 2.85 0.97 6.09
CA GLU A 103 3.96 1.53 5.30
C GLU A 103 4.27 0.70 4.07
N TYR A 104 4.32 -0.63 4.21
CA TYR A 104 4.53 -1.54 3.10
C TYR A 104 3.43 -1.42 2.03
N ILE A 105 2.17 -1.34 2.45
CA ILE A 105 1.01 -1.17 1.56
C ILE A 105 1.05 0.20 0.86
N SER A 106 1.43 1.27 1.56
CA SER A 106 1.51 2.60 0.95
C SER A 106 2.55 2.68 -0.16
N ASP A 107 3.59 1.86 -0.10
CA ASP A 107 4.60 1.70 -1.16
C ASP A 107 4.20 0.70 -2.26
N GLY A 108 2.93 0.27 -2.29
CA GLY A 108 2.40 -0.62 -3.31
C GLY A 108 2.54 -2.11 -2.99
N GLY A 109 2.87 -2.47 -1.74
CA GLY A 109 3.04 -3.85 -1.28
C GLY A 109 1.73 -4.61 -1.02
N GLY A 110 0.58 -4.05 -1.37
CA GLY A 110 -0.71 -4.70 -1.15
C GLY A 110 -1.85 -3.74 -0.89
N SER A 111 -2.85 -4.18 -0.12
CA SER A 111 -4.00 -3.38 0.27
C SER A 111 -4.46 -3.67 1.70
N ALA A 112 -5.15 -2.70 2.30
CA ALA A 112 -5.80 -2.87 3.59
C ALA A 112 -7.26 -2.43 3.54
N SER A 113 -8.05 -2.99 4.43
CA SER A 113 -9.45 -2.60 4.58
C SER A 113 -9.89 -2.67 6.03
N ILE A 114 -10.82 -1.77 6.42
CA ILE A 114 -11.33 -1.65 7.78
C ILE A 114 -12.85 -1.65 7.73
N THR A 115 -13.46 -2.31 8.71
CA THR A 115 -14.89 -2.19 8.99
C THR A 115 -15.09 -1.65 10.39
N ALA A 116 -15.99 -0.68 10.54
CA ALA A 116 -16.38 -0.10 11.82
C ALA A 116 -17.88 -0.27 12.05
N ARG A 117 -18.29 -0.36 13.32
CA ARG A 117 -19.68 -0.47 13.72
C ARG A 117 -20.41 0.82 13.34
N GLY A 118 -21.63 0.71 12.83
CA GLY A 118 -22.44 1.87 12.45
C GLY A 118 -22.00 2.55 11.14
N VAL A 119 -20.89 2.13 10.53
CA VAL A 119 -20.42 2.65 9.24
C VAL A 119 -20.71 1.63 8.16
N SER A 120 -21.60 1.97 7.23
CA SER A 120 -22.02 1.06 6.15
C SER A 120 -20.92 0.84 5.11
N ALA A 121 -20.08 1.84 4.87
CA ALA A 121 -18.99 1.76 3.89
C ALA A 121 -17.72 1.20 4.52
N LYS A 122 -17.17 0.14 3.93
CA LYS A 122 -15.86 -0.40 4.30
C LYS A 122 -14.77 0.53 3.78
N PHE A 123 -13.84 0.95 4.65
CA PHE A 123 -12.63 1.64 4.22
C PHE A 123 -11.73 0.69 3.42
N LYS A 124 -11.13 1.18 2.35
CA LYS A 124 -10.12 0.46 1.56
C LYS A 124 -9.00 1.42 1.17
N THR A 125 -7.75 1.00 1.33
CA THR A 125 -6.59 1.80 0.89
C THR A 125 -6.61 2.06 -0.62
N ASP A 126 -7.20 1.16 -1.40
CA ASP A 126 -7.32 1.29 -2.86
C ASP A 126 -8.19 2.48 -3.30
N ASP A 127 -9.09 2.95 -2.43
CA ASP A 127 -9.92 4.13 -2.70
C ASP A 127 -9.14 5.45 -2.51
N TYR A 128 -7.95 5.38 -1.89
CA TYR A 128 -7.10 6.53 -1.54
C TYR A 128 -5.73 6.46 -2.22
N GLN A 129 -5.71 6.09 -3.49
CA GLN A 129 -4.48 6.03 -4.27
C GLN A 129 -3.88 7.42 -4.49
N LEU A 130 -2.56 7.50 -4.51
CA LEU A 130 -1.85 8.71 -4.85
C LEU A 130 -2.02 9.01 -6.34
N SER A 131 -2.66 10.11 -6.67
CA SER A 131 -2.83 10.56 -8.05
C SER A 131 -2.11 11.88 -8.32
N ILE A 132 -1.55 12.02 -9.51
CA ILE A 132 -0.87 13.23 -9.98
C ILE A 132 -1.49 13.61 -11.32
N ALA A 133 -2.14 14.78 -11.35
CA ALA A 133 -2.61 15.35 -12.61
C ALA A 133 -1.43 16.05 -13.31
N ILE A 134 -1.18 15.67 -14.58
CA ILE A 134 -0.14 16.25 -15.42
C ILE A 134 -0.85 16.76 -16.70
N ASN A 135 -0.73 18.06 -16.96
CA ASN A 135 -1.27 18.67 -18.19
C ASN A 135 -0.39 18.33 -19.39
N GLU A 136 -0.97 18.22 -20.59
CA GLU A 136 -0.25 17.90 -21.82
C GLU A 136 0.95 18.83 -22.10
N LEU A 137 0.83 20.11 -21.74
CA LEU A 137 1.91 21.10 -21.85
C LEU A 137 3.13 20.78 -20.96
N GLN A 138 2.95 20.05 -19.87
CA GLN A 138 4.02 19.66 -18.93
C GLN A 138 4.80 18.44 -19.41
N PHE A 139 4.25 17.65 -20.36
CA PHE A 139 4.97 16.54 -20.97
C PHE A 139 6.15 16.95 -21.84
N LYS A 140 6.23 18.23 -22.24
CA LYS A 140 7.36 18.74 -23.03
C LYS A 140 8.66 18.83 -22.23
N ASP A 141 8.55 18.94 -20.90
CA ASP A 141 9.70 18.95 -19.99
C ASP A 141 9.60 17.76 -19.01
N LEU A 142 10.25 16.68 -19.37
CA LEU A 142 10.27 15.45 -18.59
C LEU A 142 10.90 15.65 -17.20
N SER A 143 11.88 16.56 -17.07
CA SER A 143 12.55 16.84 -15.80
C SER A 143 11.60 17.45 -14.79
N THR A 144 10.80 18.41 -15.20
CA THR A 144 9.75 19.05 -14.36
C THR A 144 8.68 18.04 -13.94
N VAL A 145 8.28 17.13 -14.84
CA VAL A 145 7.32 16.08 -14.54
C VAL A 145 7.88 15.12 -13.48
N LEU A 146 9.11 14.65 -13.65
CA LEU A 146 9.77 13.73 -12.71
C LEU A 146 9.95 14.37 -11.34
N GLU A 147 10.34 15.65 -11.29
CA GLU A 147 10.50 16.38 -10.04
C GLU A 147 9.17 16.54 -9.29
N ARG A 148 8.07 16.81 -10.00
CA ARG A 148 6.72 16.89 -9.41
C ARG A 148 6.25 15.53 -8.87
N ILE A 149 6.52 14.45 -9.59
CA ILE A 149 6.25 13.09 -9.12
C ILE A 149 7.05 12.82 -7.85
N ARG A 150 8.36 13.09 -7.86
CA ARG A 150 9.25 12.89 -6.72
C ARG A 150 8.77 13.62 -5.46
N ARG A 151 8.46 14.91 -5.57
CA ARG A 151 7.94 15.72 -4.44
C ARG A 151 6.65 15.12 -3.88
N LYS A 152 5.75 14.68 -4.73
CA LYS A 152 4.47 14.14 -4.29
C LYS A 152 4.62 12.76 -3.62
N VAL A 153 5.52 11.93 -4.12
CA VAL A 153 5.80 10.60 -3.57
C VAL A 153 6.53 10.69 -2.23
N HIS A 154 7.50 11.60 -2.11
CA HIS A 154 8.32 11.72 -0.90
C HIS A 154 7.81 12.75 0.11
N GLY A 155 6.68 13.42 -0.16
CA GLY A 155 6.07 14.36 0.79
C GLY A 155 6.91 15.61 1.06
N GLU A 156 7.85 15.96 0.18
CA GLU A 156 8.66 17.17 0.33
C GLU A 156 7.75 18.41 0.27
N LYS A 157 7.52 19.01 1.43
CA LYS A 157 6.88 20.32 1.55
C LYS A 157 7.80 21.38 0.94
N LYS A 158 7.18 22.37 0.30
CA LYS A 158 7.89 23.61 -0.09
C LYS A 158 8.51 24.28 1.10
#